data_3b8e8a3c1b8037ce30ab289fd59b06b8
#
_entry.id   3b8e8a3c1b8037ce30ab289fd59b06b8
#
_cell.length_a   1.000
_cell.length_b   1.000
_cell.length_c   1.000
_cell.angle_alpha   90.00
_cell.angle_beta   90.00
_cell.angle_gamma   90.00
#
_symmetry.space_group_name_H-M   'P 1'
#
loop_
_entity.id
_entity.type
_entity.pdbx_description
1 polymer ?
#
loop_
_entity_poly.entity_id
_entity_poly.type
_entity_poly.pdbx_seq_one_letter_code
_entity_poly.pdbx_strand_id
1 'polypeptide(L)'
;MVSISLCMIVRNEEKVLGRCLSCVRGFADEIIIVDTGSTDRTKEIAFSFTDKVYDFKWKDDFAATRNFAFSRGTGDYLFWLDADDVIRQEEWRKLMDLKRRLDMERPDVVMMKYAVGYDGDGAPSFFFYRERLLRRCGKAVWKGRIHEAVEPFGNHDRAPESGDRGSG
;
A
#
# COMPACT_ATOMS: atom_id res chain seq x y z
N MET A 1 1.01 14.83 13.37
CA MET A 1 1.59 13.89 12.38
C MET A 1 0.50 13.43 11.44
N VAL A 2 0.79 13.28 10.15
CA VAL A 2 -0.17 12.78 9.16
C VAL A 2 -0.67 11.38 9.53
N SER A 3 -1.92 11.09 9.20
CA SER A 3 -2.52 9.76 9.32
C SER A 3 -2.51 9.04 7.99
N ILE A 4 -2.29 7.72 8.03
CA ILE A 4 -2.18 6.87 6.85
C ILE A 4 -3.22 5.75 6.93
N SER A 5 -4.06 5.65 5.90
CA SER A 5 -4.99 4.55 5.72
C SER A 5 -4.40 3.54 4.74
N LEU A 6 -4.12 2.32 5.20
CA LEU A 6 -3.84 1.20 4.32
C LEU A 6 -5.16 0.71 3.72
N CYS A 7 -5.23 0.69 2.40
CA CYS A 7 -6.42 0.25 1.66
C CYS A 7 -6.04 -0.93 0.77
N MET A 8 -6.52 -2.12 1.10
CA MET A 8 -6.19 -3.36 0.40
C MET A 8 -7.42 -4.02 -0.20
N ILE A 9 -7.24 -4.66 -1.34
CA ILE A 9 -8.20 -5.60 -1.92
C ILE A 9 -7.62 -7.01 -1.82
N VAL A 10 -8.42 -7.96 -1.38
CA VAL A 10 -7.97 -9.33 -1.13
C VAL A 10 -8.95 -10.37 -1.64
N ARG A 11 -8.43 -11.54 -2.03
CA ARG A 11 -9.22 -12.73 -2.33
C ARG A 11 -8.36 -13.97 -2.15
N ASN A 12 -8.77 -14.87 -1.25
CA ASN A 12 -8.07 -16.14 -1.00
C ASN A 12 -6.57 -15.97 -0.73
N GLU A 13 -6.23 -15.11 0.22
CA GLU A 13 -4.86 -14.73 0.60
C GLU A 13 -4.49 -15.17 2.03
N GLU A 14 -5.13 -16.24 2.54
CA GLU A 14 -4.92 -16.70 3.93
C GLU A 14 -3.46 -16.99 4.29
N LYS A 15 -2.64 -17.39 3.32
CA LYS A 15 -1.23 -17.74 3.54
C LYS A 15 -0.30 -16.55 3.75
N VAL A 16 -0.65 -15.38 3.22
CA VAL A 16 0.25 -14.22 3.14
C VAL A 16 -0.29 -12.96 3.79
N LEU A 17 -1.61 -12.81 3.93
CA LEU A 17 -2.23 -11.58 4.42
C LEU A 17 -1.75 -11.19 5.83
N GLY A 18 -1.68 -12.14 6.75
CA GLY A 18 -1.23 -11.87 8.11
C GLY A 18 0.20 -11.33 8.17
N ARG A 19 1.09 -11.86 7.34
CA ARG A 19 2.47 -11.38 7.21
C ARG A 19 2.51 -9.94 6.68
N CYS A 20 1.76 -9.65 5.63
CA CYS A 20 1.67 -8.31 5.05
C CYS A 20 1.17 -7.30 6.09
N LEU A 21 0.06 -7.58 6.76
CA LEU A 21 -0.52 -6.67 7.74
C LEU A 21 0.38 -6.47 8.96
N SER A 22 1.09 -7.50 9.37
CA SER A 22 2.05 -7.41 10.48
C SER A 22 3.22 -6.47 10.17
N CYS A 23 3.71 -6.45 8.92
CA CYS A 23 4.86 -5.64 8.56
C CYS A 23 4.55 -4.14 8.43
N VAL A 24 3.29 -3.73 8.41
CA VAL A 24 2.88 -2.31 8.34
C VAL A 24 2.30 -1.78 9.66
N ARG A 25 2.25 -2.62 10.67
CA ARG A 25 1.76 -2.22 12.00
C ARG A 25 2.62 -1.09 12.56
N GLY A 26 1.97 0.02 12.95
CA GLY A 26 2.65 1.22 13.43
C GLY A 26 2.98 2.26 12.33
N PHE A 27 3.01 1.87 11.06
CA PHE A 27 3.06 2.82 9.95
C PHE A 27 1.67 3.26 9.52
N ALA A 28 0.79 2.31 9.25
CA ALA A 28 -0.62 2.57 8.97
C ALA A 28 -1.38 2.86 10.27
N ASP A 29 -2.14 3.94 10.27
CA ASP A 29 -3.00 4.34 11.40
C ASP A 29 -4.40 3.73 11.28
N GLU A 30 -4.79 3.38 10.07
CA GLU A 30 -6.06 2.77 9.73
C GLU A 30 -5.82 1.65 8.71
N ILE A 31 -6.53 0.54 8.86
CA ILE A 31 -6.47 -0.59 7.92
C ILE A 31 -7.88 -0.84 7.37
N ILE A 32 -8.01 -0.74 6.04
CA ILE A 32 -9.22 -1.02 5.28
C ILE A 32 -8.95 -2.26 4.43
N ILE A 33 -9.75 -3.30 4.60
CA ILE A 33 -9.68 -4.52 3.80
C ILE A 33 -10.96 -4.67 3.01
N VAL A 34 -10.85 -4.82 1.71
CA VAL A 34 -11.97 -5.12 0.81
C VAL A 34 -11.81 -6.55 0.30
N ASP A 35 -12.73 -7.41 0.69
CA ASP A 35 -12.76 -8.81 0.28
C ASP A 35 -13.67 -8.98 -0.94
N THR A 36 -13.16 -9.62 -1.98
CA THR A 36 -13.87 -9.79 -3.25
C THR A 36 -14.46 -11.20 -3.42
N GLY A 37 -14.68 -11.90 -2.31
CA GLY A 37 -15.32 -13.22 -2.32
C GLY A 37 -14.38 -14.35 -1.93
N SER A 38 -13.59 -14.18 -0.86
CA SER A 38 -12.76 -15.25 -0.32
C SER A 38 -13.59 -16.41 0.21
N THR A 39 -13.11 -17.62 -0.05
CA THR A 39 -13.70 -18.89 0.42
C THR A 39 -12.83 -19.59 1.47
N ASP A 40 -11.67 -19.02 1.77
CA ASP A 40 -10.72 -19.49 2.78
C ASP A 40 -10.79 -18.65 4.06
N ARG A 41 -9.74 -18.66 4.87
CA ARG A 41 -9.66 -17.93 6.14
C ARG A 41 -9.24 -16.45 6.01
N THR A 42 -9.18 -15.89 4.80
CA THR A 42 -8.74 -14.52 4.54
C THR A 42 -9.51 -13.50 5.37
N LYS A 43 -10.84 -13.56 5.40
CA LYS A 43 -11.67 -12.63 6.18
C LYS A 43 -11.44 -12.75 7.68
N GLU A 44 -11.30 -13.97 8.19
CA GLU A 44 -10.98 -14.21 9.61
C GLU A 44 -9.65 -13.56 9.99
N ILE A 45 -8.63 -13.70 9.16
CA ILE A 45 -7.33 -13.06 9.36
C ILE A 45 -7.46 -11.54 9.30
N ALA A 46 -8.17 -11.00 8.32
CA ALA A 46 -8.42 -9.57 8.21
C ALA A 46 -9.08 -9.00 9.48
N PHE A 47 -10.11 -9.65 10.00
CA PHE A 47 -10.79 -9.24 11.24
C PHE A 47 -9.90 -9.29 12.48
N SER A 48 -8.82 -10.06 12.47
CA SER A 48 -7.85 -10.05 13.58
C SER A 48 -6.97 -8.78 13.60
N PHE A 49 -6.94 -8.00 12.55
CA PHE A 49 -6.18 -6.75 12.44
C PHE A 49 -7.04 -5.49 12.45
N THR A 50 -8.27 -5.57 11.96
CA THR A 50 -9.19 -4.43 11.84
C THR A 50 -10.64 -4.90 11.82
N ASP A 51 -11.55 -4.04 12.27
CA ASP A 51 -12.99 -4.23 12.11
C ASP A 51 -13.52 -3.65 10.77
N LYS A 52 -12.67 -2.93 10.04
CA LYS A 52 -13.01 -2.30 8.75
C LYS A 52 -12.76 -3.25 7.59
N VAL A 53 -13.52 -4.32 7.55
CA VAL A 53 -13.51 -5.33 6.50
C VAL A 53 -14.82 -5.25 5.73
N TYR A 54 -14.73 -5.01 4.43
CA TYR A 54 -15.88 -4.79 3.55
C TYR A 54 -15.95 -5.88 2.48
N ASP A 55 -17.14 -6.35 2.19
CA ASP A 55 -17.41 -7.19 1.04
C ASP A 55 -17.65 -6.35 -0.21
N PHE A 56 -17.05 -6.73 -1.31
CA PHE A 56 -17.25 -6.11 -2.61
C PHE A 56 -17.42 -7.20 -3.66
N LYS A 57 -18.57 -7.21 -4.33
CA LYS A 57 -18.81 -8.19 -5.38
C LYS A 57 -17.86 -7.97 -6.54
N TRP A 58 -17.08 -8.99 -6.88
CA TRP A 58 -16.16 -8.93 -8.02
C TRP A 58 -16.91 -8.67 -9.33
N LYS A 59 -16.43 -7.69 -10.10
CA LYS A 59 -17.03 -7.24 -11.36
C LYS A 59 -16.03 -7.28 -12.52
N ASP A 60 -14.98 -8.09 -12.41
CA ASP A 60 -13.89 -8.13 -13.37
C ASP A 60 -13.24 -6.75 -13.64
N ASP A 61 -13.13 -5.95 -12.58
CA ASP A 61 -12.63 -4.59 -12.63
C ASP A 61 -11.82 -4.28 -11.35
N PHE A 62 -10.49 -4.34 -11.47
CA PHE A 62 -9.58 -4.03 -10.37
C PHE A 62 -9.65 -2.56 -9.95
N ALA A 63 -9.73 -1.64 -10.92
CA ALA A 63 -9.80 -0.22 -10.62
C ALA A 63 -11.05 0.13 -9.81
N ALA A 64 -12.20 -0.41 -10.16
CA ALA A 64 -13.44 -0.21 -9.42
C ALA A 64 -13.31 -0.69 -7.97
N THR A 65 -12.70 -1.85 -7.75
CA THR A 65 -12.49 -2.41 -6.41
C THR A 65 -11.50 -1.57 -5.61
N ARG A 66 -10.39 -1.13 -6.20
CA ARG A 66 -9.42 -0.24 -5.54
C ARG A 66 -10.00 1.13 -5.22
N ASN A 67 -10.80 1.70 -6.12
CA ASN A 67 -11.49 2.97 -5.86
C ASN A 67 -12.48 2.83 -4.69
N PHE A 68 -13.19 1.70 -4.59
CA PHE A 68 -14.03 1.42 -3.45
C PHE A 68 -13.22 1.37 -2.14
N ALA A 69 -12.10 0.66 -2.13
CA ALA A 69 -11.22 0.60 -0.96
C ALA A 69 -10.71 2.00 -0.57
N PHE A 70 -10.26 2.80 -1.53
CA PHE A 70 -9.81 4.17 -1.30
C PHE A 70 -10.92 5.07 -0.74
N SER A 71 -12.16 4.87 -1.18
CA SER A 71 -13.30 5.63 -0.67
C SER A 71 -13.59 5.40 0.82
N ARG A 72 -13.07 4.32 1.40
CA ARG A 72 -13.24 3.98 2.82
C ARG A 72 -12.13 4.53 3.71
N GLY A 73 -10.99 4.90 3.15
CA GLY A 73 -9.88 5.47 3.90
C GLY A 73 -10.18 6.89 4.37
N THR A 74 -9.87 7.19 5.63
CA THR A 74 -10.11 8.50 6.26
C THR A 74 -8.83 9.25 6.59
N GLY A 75 -7.67 8.64 6.47
CA GLY A 75 -6.38 9.24 6.73
C GLY A 75 -6.01 10.35 5.75
N ASP A 76 -4.99 11.13 6.09
CA ASP A 76 -4.45 12.18 5.21
C ASP A 76 -3.87 11.59 3.92
N TYR A 77 -3.32 10.39 4.01
CA TYR A 77 -2.78 9.61 2.90
C TYR A 77 -3.45 8.25 2.78
N LEU A 78 -3.63 7.82 1.54
CA LEU A 78 -4.05 6.48 1.18
C LEU A 78 -2.82 5.68 0.75
N PHE A 79 -2.61 4.54 1.38
CA PHE A 79 -1.52 3.62 1.12
C PHE A 79 -2.09 2.30 0.62
N TRP A 80 -1.47 1.68 -0.37
CA TRP A 80 -1.93 0.39 -0.86
C TRP A 80 -0.78 -0.61 -0.95
N LEU A 81 -1.11 -1.85 -0.67
CA LEU A 81 -0.25 -3.02 -0.82
C LEU A 81 -1.08 -4.16 -1.43
N ASP A 82 -0.43 -5.06 -2.10
CA ASP A 82 -0.98 -6.38 -2.40
C ASP A 82 -0.72 -7.32 -1.21
N ALA A 83 -1.55 -8.36 -1.04
CA ALA A 83 -1.49 -9.21 0.14
C ALA A 83 -0.17 -9.98 0.30
N ASP A 84 0.54 -10.21 -0.80
CA ASP A 84 1.86 -10.87 -0.82
C ASP A 84 3.04 -9.88 -0.68
N ASP A 85 2.79 -8.57 -0.65
CA ASP A 85 3.81 -7.57 -0.44
C ASP A 85 4.39 -7.67 0.98
N VAL A 86 5.69 -7.42 1.10
CA VAL A 86 6.41 -7.41 2.37
C VAL A 86 7.32 -6.20 2.43
N ILE A 87 7.27 -5.49 3.57
CA ILE A 87 8.24 -4.46 3.91
C ILE A 87 9.26 -5.09 4.85
N ARG A 88 10.53 -5.11 4.45
CA ARG A 88 11.60 -5.70 5.25
C ARG A 88 11.87 -4.86 6.50
N GLN A 89 12.33 -5.49 7.56
CA GLN A 89 12.62 -4.83 8.82
C GLN A 89 13.68 -3.74 8.68
N GLU A 90 14.68 -3.93 7.84
CA GLU A 90 15.72 -2.92 7.55
C GLU A 90 15.18 -1.66 6.87
N GLU A 91 14.02 -1.74 6.20
CA GLU A 91 13.36 -0.60 5.57
C GLU A 91 12.46 0.20 6.53
N TRP A 92 12.20 -0.34 7.72
CA TRP A 92 11.26 0.24 8.68
C TRP A 92 11.63 1.67 9.09
N ARG A 93 12.92 1.93 9.37
CA ARG A 93 13.38 3.28 9.75
C ARG A 93 13.09 4.29 8.64
N LYS A 94 13.35 3.92 7.39
CA LYS A 94 13.08 4.78 6.23
C LYS A 94 11.59 5.08 6.07
N LEU A 95 10.77 4.08 6.33
CA LEU A 95 9.32 4.22 6.28
C LEU A 95 8.81 5.21 7.35
N MET A 96 9.36 5.13 8.56
CA MET A 96 9.03 6.07 9.64
C MET A 96 9.56 7.48 9.38
N ASP A 97 10.75 7.61 8.80
CA ASP A 97 11.30 8.90 8.36
C ASP A 97 10.46 9.50 7.23
N LEU A 98 10.00 8.69 6.29
CA LEU A 98 9.04 9.09 5.26
C LEU A 98 7.77 9.68 5.89
N LYS A 99 7.20 9.02 6.89
CA LYS A 99 5.99 9.50 7.58
C LYS A 99 6.19 10.91 8.18
N ARG A 100 7.36 11.19 8.75
CA ARG A 100 7.70 12.53 9.25
C ARG A 100 7.82 13.56 8.11
N ARG A 101 8.43 13.17 6.99
CA ARG A 101 8.54 14.03 5.80
C ARG A 101 7.16 14.36 5.21
N LEU A 102 6.25 13.41 5.17
CA LEU A 102 4.88 13.63 4.70
C LEU A 102 4.17 14.74 5.49
N ASP A 103 4.46 14.85 6.78
CA ASP A 103 3.88 15.89 7.64
C ASP A 103 4.36 17.30 7.27
N MET A 104 5.62 17.42 6.86
CA MET A 104 6.25 18.68 6.50
C MET A 104 6.07 19.07 5.04
N GLU A 105 6.31 18.14 4.13
CA GLU A 105 6.41 18.42 2.69
C GLU A 105 5.07 18.26 1.95
N ARG A 106 4.18 17.41 2.48
CA ARG A 106 2.84 17.18 1.94
C ARG A 106 2.79 16.90 0.43
N PRO A 107 3.63 16.01 -0.12
CA PRO A 107 3.55 15.66 -1.54
C PRO A 107 2.18 15.04 -1.87
N ASP A 108 1.74 15.16 -3.10
CA ASP A 108 0.47 14.57 -3.54
C ASP A 108 0.60 13.06 -3.77
N VAL A 109 1.74 12.63 -4.30
CA VAL A 109 2.03 11.21 -4.62
C VAL A 109 3.45 10.87 -4.19
N VAL A 110 3.62 9.73 -3.52
CA VAL A 110 4.94 9.19 -3.20
C VAL A 110 5.16 7.90 -3.97
N MET A 111 6.22 7.89 -4.79
CA MET A 111 6.68 6.73 -5.52
C MET A 111 7.59 5.89 -4.62
N MET A 112 7.29 4.60 -4.49
CA MET A 112 8.11 3.68 -3.71
C MET A 112 8.69 2.60 -4.62
N LYS A 113 9.91 2.18 -4.31
CA LYS A 113 10.59 1.12 -5.02
C LYS A 113 9.93 -0.23 -4.75
N TYR A 114 9.62 -0.94 -5.81
CA TYR A 114 9.01 -2.26 -5.78
C TYR A 114 9.98 -3.29 -6.37
N ALA A 115 10.45 -4.22 -5.55
CA ALA A 115 11.36 -5.27 -5.98
C ALA A 115 10.59 -6.48 -6.51
N VAL A 116 10.98 -6.93 -7.69
CA VAL A 116 10.40 -8.12 -8.34
C VAL A 116 11.54 -9.03 -8.76
N GLY A 117 11.51 -10.26 -8.29
CA GLY A 117 12.59 -11.20 -8.51
C GLY A 117 13.81 -10.92 -7.63
N TYR A 118 14.46 -11.99 -7.25
CA TYR A 118 15.66 -11.95 -6.42
C TYR A 118 16.71 -12.86 -7.02
N ASP A 119 17.97 -12.48 -6.92
CA ASP A 119 19.09 -13.33 -7.33
C ASP A 119 19.40 -14.41 -6.28
N GLY A 120 20.40 -15.23 -6.56
CA GLY A 120 20.83 -16.30 -5.66
C GLY A 120 21.35 -15.84 -4.30
N ASP A 121 21.74 -14.58 -4.17
CA ASP A 121 22.20 -13.95 -2.91
C ASP A 121 21.07 -13.21 -2.17
N GLY A 122 19.85 -13.25 -2.69
CA GLY A 122 18.68 -12.59 -2.10
C GLY A 122 18.62 -11.08 -2.37
N ALA A 123 19.46 -10.55 -3.27
CA ALA A 123 19.36 -9.16 -3.71
C ALA A 123 18.31 -9.00 -4.81
N PRO A 124 17.59 -7.87 -4.85
CA PRO A 124 16.61 -7.64 -5.91
C PRO A 124 17.30 -7.62 -7.29
N SER A 125 16.90 -8.52 -8.18
CA SER A 125 17.42 -8.59 -9.56
C SER A 125 16.70 -7.62 -10.50
N PHE A 126 15.47 -7.23 -10.15
CA PHE A 126 14.66 -6.31 -10.92
C PHE A 126 13.77 -5.49 -9.99
N PHE A 127 13.60 -4.20 -10.28
CA PHE A 127 12.71 -3.33 -9.52
C PHE A 127 12.18 -2.20 -10.41
N PHE A 128 11.06 -1.63 -10.00
CA PHE A 128 10.49 -0.43 -10.59
C PHE A 128 9.79 0.41 -9.51
N TYR A 129 9.42 1.63 -9.84
CA TYR A 129 8.69 2.50 -8.92
C TYR A 129 7.19 2.39 -9.14
N ARG A 130 6.44 2.38 -8.04
CA ARG A 130 4.99 2.45 -8.04
C ARG A 130 4.52 3.56 -7.12
N GLU A 131 3.43 4.21 -7.50
CA GLU A 131 2.72 5.14 -6.64
C GLU A 131 2.05 4.39 -5.50
N ARG A 132 2.60 4.47 -4.30
CA ARG A 132 2.14 3.72 -3.14
C ARG A 132 1.40 4.55 -2.10
N LEU A 133 1.79 5.81 -1.92
CA LEU A 133 1.13 6.75 -1.03
C LEU A 133 0.56 7.90 -1.85
N LEU A 134 -0.72 8.17 -1.65
CA LEU A 134 -1.47 9.18 -2.39
C LEU A 134 -2.22 10.05 -1.40
N ARG A 135 -2.04 11.38 -1.49
CA ARG A 135 -2.76 12.30 -0.62
C ARG A 135 -4.26 12.20 -0.87
N ARG A 136 -5.02 12.08 0.21
CA ARG A 136 -6.48 11.99 0.13
C ARG A 136 -7.07 13.38 -0.13
N CYS A 137 -7.17 13.76 -1.40
CA CYS A 137 -7.69 15.05 -1.85
C CYS A 137 -8.79 14.90 -2.94
N GLY A 138 -9.33 13.70 -3.11
CA GLY A 138 -10.33 13.39 -4.11
C GLY A 138 -9.79 13.19 -5.54
N LYS A 139 -8.48 13.28 -5.75
CA LYS A 139 -7.83 13.13 -7.07
C LYS A 139 -7.18 11.76 -7.27
N ALA A 140 -7.03 10.96 -6.23
CA ALA A 140 -6.46 9.62 -6.31
C ALA A 140 -7.49 8.65 -6.88
N VAL A 141 -7.48 8.45 -8.19
CA VAL A 141 -8.44 7.61 -8.92
C VAL A 141 -7.72 6.54 -9.70
N TRP A 142 -8.11 5.29 -9.51
CA TRP A 142 -7.63 4.15 -10.27
C TRP A 142 -8.37 4.04 -11.61
N LYS A 143 -7.64 3.70 -12.67
CA LYS A 143 -8.14 3.46 -14.02
C LYS A 143 -7.62 2.13 -14.55
N GLY A 144 -8.43 1.47 -15.39
CA GLY A 144 -8.10 0.20 -16.03
C GLY A 144 -8.69 -1.01 -15.31
N ARG A 145 -9.31 -1.90 -16.05
CA ARG A 145 -9.88 -3.14 -15.52
C ARG A 145 -8.81 -4.17 -15.18
N ILE A 146 -7.79 -4.23 -16.04
CA ILE A 146 -6.61 -5.06 -15.89
C ILE A 146 -5.41 -4.13 -16.05
N HIS A 147 -4.31 -4.39 -15.32
CA HIS A 147 -3.15 -3.50 -15.24
C HIS A 147 -3.54 -2.09 -14.78
N GLU A 148 -4.34 -2.04 -13.74
CA GLU A 148 -4.82 -0.79 -13.16
C GLU A 148 -3.69 0.09 -12.65
N ALA A 149 -3.83 1.39 -12.86
CA ALA A 149 -2.91 2.41 -12.39
C ALA A 149 -3.67 3.61 -11.86
N VAL A 150 -3.02 4.38 -10.98
CA VAL A 150 -3.57 5.65 -10.53
C VAL A 150 -3.37 6.70 -11.62
N GLU A 151 -4.41 7.46 -11.92
CA GLU A 151 -4.29 8.62 -12.80
C GLU A 151 -3.29 9.63 -12.21
N PRO A 152 -2.29 10.09 -12.97
CA PRO A 152 -1.31 11.07 -12.46
C PRO A 152 -1.98 12.36 -11.99
N PHE A 153 -1.58 12.87 -10.83
CA PHE A 153 -2.03 14.16 -10.31
C PHE A 153 -0.96 14.77 -9.41
N GLY A 154 -0.94 16.10 -9.31
CA GLY A 154 -0.17 16.87 -8.34
C GLY A 154 1.34 16.62 -8.34
N ASN A 155 1.97 16.89 -7.21
CA ASN A 155 3.40 16.78 -6.99
C ASN A 155 3.80 15.34 -6.61
N HIS A 156 4.81 14.83 -7.28
CA HIS A 156 5.35 13.48 -7.04
C HIS A 156 6.66 13.57 -6.26
N ASP A 157 6.81 12.74 -5.25
CA ASP A 157 8.04 12.54 -4.50
C ASP A 157 8.45 11.05 -4.57
N ARG A 158 9.69 10.78 -4.20
CA ARG A 158 10.21 9.41 -4.08
C ARG A 158 10.57 9.10 -2.65
N ALA A 159 10.21 7.92 -2.21
CA ALA A 159 10.70 7.40 -0.95
C ALA A 159 12.24 7.25 -1.00
N PRO A 160 12.95 7.47 0.12
CA PRO A 160 14.40 7.36 0.16
C PRO A 160 14.86 5.96 -0.25
N GLU A 161 15.89 5.91 -1.10
CA GLU A 161 16.50 4.65 -1.54
C GLU A 161 17.46 4.09 -0.49
N SER A 162 17.62 2.76 -0.50
CA SER A 162 18.69 2.12 0.25
C SER A 162 20.04 2.45 -0.41
N GLY A 163 20.82 3.32 0.18
CA GLY A 163 22.17 3.60 -0.30
C GLY A 163 22.60 5.06 -0.34
N ASP A 164 21.71 6.02 -0.15
CA ASP A 164 22.13 7.41 -0.02
C ASP A 164 22.63 7.69 1.40
N ARG A 165 23.87 7.24 1.66
CA ARG A 165 24.69 7.83 2.73
C ARG A 165 25.21 9.14 2.17
N GLY A 166 24.58 10.22 2.56
CA GLY A 166 25.08 11.53 2.26
C GLY A 166 26.58 11.59 2.57
N SER A 167 27.38 11.68 1.55
CA SER A 167 28.76 12.15 1.65
C SER A 167 28.67 13.66 1.81
N GLY A 168 28.86 14.13 3.03
CA GLY A 168 28.99 15.53 3.36
C GLY A 168 30.00 15.67 4.42
#